data_9ac3c9c70c7c106f0cbe83855c02f0d8
#
_entry.id   9ac3c9c70c7c106f0cbe83855c02f0d8
#
_cell.length_a   1.000
_cell.length_b   1.000
_cell.length_c   1.000
_cell.angle_alpha   90.00
_cell.angle_beta   90.00
_cell.angle_gamma   90.00
#
_symmetry.space_group_name_H-M   'P 1'
#
loop_
_entity.id
_entity.type
_entity.pdbx_description
1 polymer ?
#
loop_
_entity_poly.entity_id
_entity_poly.type
_entity_poly.pdbx_seq_one_letter_code
_entity_poly.pdbx_strand_id
1 'polypeptide(L)'
;MNRTSTLLSCLILKYERVKAPQKKQVVVLILLFIASGTRAQFYKDMSVGINGGIYVYQGDLTPDPMGSFKTIKPGLSLFAKKPINYFLAARLHMSFASLQGDDSRYSKPDYRQQRNFYFYSPLMEFSGQLVWNIRGRNYDDYGIQPYVFTGAGVSFIRVNKNYSRMNTAYFGETSDVYTGLVADNAHGTPRALLSVPVGVGAEYPLSERFSLNIETSYRFIFTDYLDGFSQAANQKLKDHYHSTAIGLIYKFGVKKKGLGCPSVN
;
A
#
# COMPACT_ATOMS: atom_id res chain seq x y z
N MET A 1 -42.31 -44.25 14.75
CA MET A 1 -41.51 -44.26 13.51
C MET A 1 -41.52 -42.87 12.91
N ASN A 2 -40.39 -42.24 12.95
CA ASN A 2 -39.89 -41.06 12.21
C ASN A 2 -40.70 -39.76 12.11
N ARG A 3 -40.56 -38.92 13.16
CA ARG A 3 -40.84 -37.49 13.11
C ARG A 3 -39.55 -36.61 13.12
N THR A 4 -38.39 -37.19 12.94
CA THR A 4 -37.08 -36.47 13.05
C THR A 4 -36.46 -36.09 11.71
N SER A 5 -36.99 -36.55 10.56
CA SER A 5 -36.44 -36.24 9.23
C SER A 5 -37.00 -34.96 8.58
N THR A 6 -38.09 -34.41 9.10
CA THR A 6 -38.76 -33.24 8.49
C THR A 6 -38.28 -31.91 9.05
N LEU A 7 -37.57 -31.88 10.18
CA LEU A 7 -37.03 -30.66 10.76
C LEU A 7 -35.62 -30.30 10.21
N LEU A 8 -34.89 -31.29 9.70
CA LEU A 8 -33.56 -31.03 9.14
C LEU A 8 -33.62 -30.48 7.71
N SER A 9 -34.65 -30.82 6.94
CA SER A 9 -34.87 -30.28 5.60
C SER A 9 -35.39 -28.84 5.59
N CYS A 10 -36.01 -28.38 6.67
CA CYS A 10 -36.50 -27.00 6.80
C CYS A 10 -35.42 -26.02 7.23
N LEU A 11 -34.31 -26.47 7.85
CA LEU A 11 -33.19 -25.64 8.27
C LEU A 11 -32.16 -25.39 7.15
N ILE A 12 -32.11 -26.24 6.13
CA ILE A 12 -31.19 -26.15 5.01
C ILE A 12 -31.71 -25.21 3.92
N LEU A 13 -32.98 -24.91 3.86
CA LEU A 13 -33.61 -24.05 2.85
C LEU A 13 -33.65 -22.57 3.23
N LYS A 14 -33.17 -22.18 4.40
CA LYS A 14 -33.13 -20.77 4.87
C LYS A 14 -31.74 -20.11 4.82
N TYR A 15 -30.79 -20.74 4.12
CA TYR A 15 -29.58 -20.06 3.70
C TYR A 15 -29.90 -19.32 2.38
N GLU A 16 -30.77 -18.30 2.51
CA GLU A 16 -31.02 -17.38 1.40
C GLU A 16 -29.71 -16.74 1.01
N ARG A 17 -29.34 -16.90 -0.24
CA ARG A 17 -28.23 -16.21 -0.91
C ARG A 17 -28.27 -14.75 -0.49
N VAL A 18 -27.31 -14.33 0.29
CA VAL A 18 -27.00 -12.92 0.47
C VAL A 18 -26.59 -12.42 -0.91
N LYS A 19 -27.54 -11.83 -1.65
CA LYS A 19 -27.27 -11.21 -2.95
C LYS A 19 -26.18 -10.18 -2.71
N ALA A 20 -25.05 -10.34 -3.37
CA ALA A 20 -24.01 -9.32 -3.38
C ALA A 20 -24.65 -7.97 -3.66
N PRO A 21 -24.36 -6.92 -2.89
CA PRO A 21 -25.00 -5.63 -3.06
C PRO A 21 -24.80 -5.15 -4.50
N GLN A 22 -25.87 -4.81 -5.17
CA GLN A 22 -25.80 -4.29 -6.53
C GLN A 22 -24.93 -3.02 -6.50
N LYS A 23 -24.11 -2.80 -7.53
CA LYS A 23 -23.21 -1.61 -7.65
C LYS A 23 -23.92 -0.31 -7.30
N LYS A 24 -25.20 -0.18 -7.62
CA LYS A 24 -26.06 0.96 -7.23
C LYS A 24 -26.26 1.08 -5.71
N GLN A 25 -26.39 -0.02 -4.98
CA GLN A 25 -26.56 0.02 -3.51
C GLN A 25 -25.27 0.41 -2.80
N VAL A 26 -24.12 -0.03 -3.32
CA VAL A 26 -22.79 0.39 -2.80
C VAL A 26 -22.58 1.89 -3.01
N VAL A 27 -22.93 2.41 -4.19
CA VAL A 27 -22.85 3.86 -4.49
C VAL A 27 -23.79 4.65 -3.58
N VAL A 28 -25.03 4.19 -3.36
CA VAL A 28 -25.99 4.84 -2.45
C VAL A 28 -25.49 4.81 -0.99
N LEU A 29 -24.90 3.69 -0.54
CA LEU A 29 -24.29 3.60 0.79
C LEU A 29 -23.11 4.58 0.95
N ILE A 30 -22.26 4.70 -0.05
CA ILE A 30 -21.16 5.67 -0.07
C ILE A 30 -21.70 7.11 -0.06
N LEU A 31 -22.74 7.40 -0.85
CA LEU A 31 -23.39 8.72 -0.87
C LEU A 31 -24.09 9.04 0.45
N LEU A 32 -24.74 8.06 1.08
CA LEU A 32 -25.34 8.23 2.42
C LEU A 32 -24.27 8.44 3.50
N PHE A 33 -23.11 7.78 3.40
CA PHE A 33 -21.97 8.00 4.30
C PHE A 33 -21.36 9.40 4.13
N ILE A 34 -21.34 9.91 2.90
CA ILE A 34 -20.90 11.29 2.58
C ILE A 34 -21.94 12.31 3.08
N ALA A 35 -23.24 12.01 2.91
CA ALA A 35 -24.33 12.90 3.30
C ALA A 35 -24.58 13.00 4.82
N SER A 36 -24.25 11.94 5.60
CA SER A 36 -24.33 11.96 7.06
C SER A 36 -23.22 12.76 7.74
N GLY A 37 -22.26 13.28 6.96
CA GLY A 37 -21.12 14.07 7.44
C GLY A 37 -21.41 15.56 7.72
N THR A 38 -22.65 15.98 7.92
CA THR A 38 -23.02 17.39 8.18
C THR A 38 -22.64 17.91 9.59
N ARG A 39 -21.69 17.28 10.25
CA ARG A 39 -21.09 17.89 11.45
C ARG A 39 -19.84 18.63 11.03
N ALA A 40 -19.95 19.94 10.84
CA ALA A 40 -18.81 20.84 10.54
C ALA A 40 -17.60 20.65 11.49
N GLN A 41 -17.81 20.10 12.67
CA GLN A 41 -16.78 19.76 13.65
C GLN A 41 -15.93 18.54 13.25
N PHE A 42 -16.43 17.61 12.39
CA PHE A 42 -15.66 16.43 11.99
C PHE A 42 -14.52 16.79 11.03
N TYR A 43 -14.77 17.76 10.14
CA TYR A 43 -13.78 18.21 9.13
C TYR A 43 -12.82 19.28 9.65
N LYS A 44 -13.06 19.78 10.88
CA LYS A 44 -12.15 20.74 11.49
C LYS A 44 -10.78 20.11 11.67
N ASP A 45 -9.74 20.82 11.23
CA ASP A 45 -8.33 20.41 11.29
C ASP A 45 -7.97 19.15 10.49
N MET A 46 -8.89 18.63 9.65
CA MET A 46 -8.62 17.53 8.74
C MET A 46 -7.82 18.01 7.52
N SER A 47 -6.97 17.18 6.99
CA SER A 47 -6.27 17.43 5.73
C SER A 47 -6.37 16.23 4.79
N VAL A 48 -6.34 16.50 3.50
CA VAL A 48 -6.24 15.48 2.45
C VAL A 48 -5.01 15.76 1.61
N GLY A 49 -4.35 14.72 1.14
CA GLY A 49 -3.16 14.86 0.31
C GLY A 49 -3.18 13.93 -0.88
N ILE A 50 -2.49 14.36 -1.92
CA ILE A 50 -2.20 13.58 -3.12
C ILE A 50 -0.71 13.62 -3.36
N ASN A 51 -0.09 12.44 -3.52
CA ASN A 51 1.34 12.31 -3.80
C ASN A 51 1.54 11.49 -5.08
N GLY A 52 2.50 11.93 -5.92
CA GLY A 52 3.06 11.15 -7.01
C GLY A 52 4.47 10.70 -6.64
N GLY A 53 4.86 9.50 -7.01
CA GLY A 53 6.17 8.99 -6.62
C GLY A 53 6.60 7.75 -7.37
N ILE A 54 7.69 7.18 -6.90
CA ILE A 54 8.30 5.97 -7.42
C ILE A 54 8.16 4.84 -6.41
N TYR A 55 7.93 3.64 -6.94
CA TYR A 55 7.87 2.39 -6.19
C TYR A 55 8.97 1.45 -6.67
N VAL A 56 9.66 0.84 -5.73
CA VAL A 56 10.81 -0.03 -5.98
C VAL A 56 10.57 -1.36 -5.27
N TYR A 57 10.62 -2.43 -6.04
CA TYR A 57 10.60 -3.79 -5.52
C TYR A 57 11.95 -4.15 -4.93
N GLN A 58 11.93 -4.88 -3.82
CA GLN A 58 13.07 -5.45 -3.13
C GLN A 58 12.77 -6.92 -2.85
N GLY A 59 13.57 -7.81 -3.40
CA GLY A 59 13.41 -9.26 -3.25
C GLY A 59 14.35 -10.00 -4.20
N ASP A 60 14.00 -11.23 -4.49
CA ASP A 60 14.88 -12.20 -5.17
C ASP A 60 15.28 -11.85 -6.60
N LEU A 61 14.48 -11.02 -7.29
CA LEU A 61 14.77 -10.59 -8.66
C LEU A 61 15.59 -9.30 -8.71
N THR A 62 16.17 -8.87 -7.59
CA THR A 62 17.13 -7.75 -7.56
C THR A 62 18.41 -8.16 -6.88
N PRO A 63 19.61 -7.74 -7.37
CA PRO A 63 20.88 -8.05 -6.70
C PRO A 63 21.12 -7.17 -5.48
N ASP A 64 20.47 -6.00 -5.41
CA ASP A 64 20.71 -5.00 -4.39
C ASP A 64 19.77 -5.20 -3.20
N PRO A 65 20.29 -5.21 -1.96
CA PRO A 65 19.48 -5.40 -0.76
C PRO A 65 18.40 -4.32 -0.56
N MET A 66 18.55 -3.14 -1.17
CA MET A 66 17.58 -2.04 -1.10
C MET A 66 16.67 -1.95 -2.33
N GLY A 67 16.68 -2.98 -3.20
CA GLY A 67 15.99 -2.93 -4.48
C GLY A 67 16.77 -2.17 -5.55
N SER A 68 16.26 -2.15 -6.76
CA SER A 68 16.99 -1.58 -7.90
C SER A 68 16.24 -0.47 -8.60
N PHE A 69 16.93 0.62 -8.88
CA PHE A 69 16.40 1.73 -9.69
C PHE A 69 16.17 1.36 -11.16
N LYS A 70 16.69 0.22 -11.64
CA LYS A 70 16.43 -0.26 -13.01
C LYS A 70 15.00 -0.75 -13.21
N THR A 71 14.29 -1.08 -12.13
CA THR A 71 12.93 -1.63 -12.15
C THR A 71 11.91 -0.72 -11.46
N ILE A 72 12.22 0.58 -11.33
CA ILE A 72 11.30 1.60 -10.79
C ILE A 72 9.97 1.60 -11.54
N LYS A 73 8.89 1.79 -10.80
CA LYS A 73 7.55 2.06 -11.34
C LYS A 73 6.95 3.32 -10.73
N PRO A 74 6.22 4.12 -11.52
CA PRO A 74 5.47 5.24 -10.98
C PRO A 74 4.29 4.75 -10.16
N GLY A 75 3.85 5.61 -9.23
CA GLY A 75 2.65 5.39 -8.46
C GLY A 75 2.06 6.69 -7.95
N LEU A 76 0.81 6.59 -7.54
CA LEU A 76 0.01 7.67 -6.98
C LEU A 76 -0.50 7.26 -5.61
N SER A 77 -0.55 8.17 -4.66
CA SER A 77 -1.21 7.93 -3.39
C SER A 77 -2.11 9.09 -2.96
N LEU A 78 -3.14 8.73 -2.21
CA LEU A 78 -4.11 9.64 -1.62
C LEU A 78 -4.15 9.36 -0.12
N PHE A 79 -4.32 10.40 0.67
CA PHE A 79 -4.53 10.19 2.10
C PHE A 79 -5.44 11.25 2.72
N ALA A 80 -6.07 10.86 3.81
CA ALA A 80 -6.78 11.75 4.71
C ALA A 80 -6.13 11.68 6.08
N LYS A 81 -5.74 12.81 6.65
CA LYS A 81 -5.04 12.92 7.93
C LYS A 81 -5.83 13.80 8.87
N LYS A 82 -5.99 13.35 10.11
CA LYS A 82 -6.64 14.09 11.19
C LYS A 82 -5.73 14.13 12.41
N PRO A 83 -5.33 15.31 12.89
CA PRO A 83 -4.62 15.45 14.16
C PRO A 83 -5.44 14.90 15.33
N ILE A 84 -4.76 14.15 16.20
CA ILE A 84 -5.29 13.68 17.50
C ILE A 84 -4.85 14.68 18.57
N ASN A 85 -3.58 15.07 18.50
CA ASN A 85 -2.97 16.08 19.37
C ASN A 85 -1.82 16.80 18.65
N TYR A 86 -1.05 17.62 19.32
CA TYR A 86 0.05 18.38 18.74
C TYR A 86 1.10 17.49 18.07
N PHE A 87 1.33 16.29 18.57
CA PHE A 87 2.35 15.35 18.09
C PHE A 87 1.78 14.26 17.21
N LEU A 88 0.58 13.75 17.48
CA LEU A 88 0.02 12.58 16.82
C LEU A 88 -1.13 12.92 15.89
N ALA A 89 -1.18 12.24 14.75
CA ALA A 89 -2.31 12.28 13.83
C ALA A 89 -2.65 10.86 13.33
N ALA A 90 -3.93 10.58 13.13
CA ALA A 90 -4.39 9.40 12.41
C ALA A 90 -4.42 9.71 10.92
N ARG A 91 -3.98 8.75 10.08
CA ARG A 91 -3.97 8.87 8.62
C ARG A 91 -4.56 7.61 7.98
N LEU A 92 -5.54 7.79 7.11
CA LEU A 92 -5.97 6.76 6.17
C LEU A 92 -5.23 7.01 4.85
N HIS A 93 -4.60 6.00 4.31
CA HIS A 93 -3.77 6.10 3.13
C HIS A 93 -4.16 5.04 2.11
N MET A 94 -4.20 5.43 0.84
CA MET A 94 -4.44 4.57 -0.31
C MET A 94 -3.39 4.84 -1.37
N SER A 95 -2.76 3.78 -1.92
CA SER A 95 -1.82 3.92 -3.02
C SER A 95 -2.16 3.01 -4.18
N PHE A 96 -1.84 3.50 -5.37
CA PHE A 96 -1.94 2.81 -6.65
C PHE A 96 -0.57 2.85 -7.31
N ALA A 97 -0.01 1.69 -7.56
CA ALA A 97 1.32 1.56 -8.13
C ALA A 97 1.44 0.26 -8.94
N SER A 98 2.62 -0.01 -9.38
CA SER A 98 3.01 -1.34 -9.84
C SER A 98 4.41 -1.67 -9.36
N LEU A 99 4.70 -2.96 -9.27
CA LEU A 99 6.02 -3.48 -8.94
C LEU A 99 6.53 -4.30 -10.10
N GLN A 100 7.85 -4.34 -10.28
CA GLN A 100 8.51 -5.12 -11.32
C GLN A 100 9.84 -5.64 -10.81
N GLY A 101 10.15 -6.90 -11.13
CA GLY A 101 11.48 -7.49 -11.06
C GLY A 101 11.83 -8.09 -12.42
N ASP A 102 13.12 -8.05 -12.77
CA ASP A 102 13.58 -8.47 -14.10
C ASP A 102 15.05 -8.87 -14.02
N ASP A 103 15.31 -10.18 -13.97
CA ASP A 103 16.65 -10.73 -13.90
C ASP A 103 17.52 -10.35 -15.12
N SER A 104 16.93 -10.18 -16.31
CA SER A 104 17.65 -9.87 -17.55
C SER A 104 18.39 -8.52 -17.49
N ARG A 105 18.00 -7.64 -16.58
CA ARG A 105 18.61 -6.31 -16.41
C ARG A 105 19.92 -6.33 -15.63
N TYR A 106 20.30 -7.48 -15.08
CA TYR A 106 21.47 -7.63 -14.23
C TYR A 106 22.44 -8.64 -14.79
N SER A 107 23.68 -8.21 -15.03
CA SER A 107 24.75 -9.07 -15.51
C SER A 107 25.43 -9.89 -14.40
N LYS A 108 25.24 -9.49 -13.14
CA LYS A 108 25.83 -10.17 -11.98
C LYS A 108 24.79 -10.41 -10.90
N PRO A 109 24.81 -11.56 -10.21
CA PRO A 109 25.59 -12.77 -10.59
C PRO A 109 25.09 -13.38 -11.91
N ASP A 110 25.98 -14.06 -12.65
CA ASP A 110 25.76 -14.51 -14.02
C ASP A 110 24.53 -15.41 -14.21
N TYR A 111 24.20 -16.20 -13.18
CA TYR A 111 23.03 -17.08 -13.23
C TYR A 111 21.70 -16.33 -13.45
N ARG A 112 21.62 -15.03 -13.12
CA ARG A 112 20.40 -14.23 -13.31
C ARG A 112 20.00 -14.13 -14.77
N GLN A 113 20.97 -13.91 -15.66
CA GLN A 113 20.71 -13.88 -17.09
C GLN A 113 20.27 -15.24 -17.65
N GLN A 114 20.75 -16.34 -17.03
CA GLN A 114 20.33 -17.69 -17.39
C GLN A 114 18.95 -18.03 -16.81
N ARG A 115 18.65 -17.57 -15.57
CA ARG A 115 17.36 -17.73 -14.92
C ARG A 115 16.28 -16.89 -15.61
N ASN A 116 16.56 -15.64 -15.91
CA ASN A 116 15.75 -14.71 -16.70
C ASN A 116 14.29 -14.62 -16.23
N PHE A 117 14.07 -14.61 -14.93
CA PHE A 117 12.76 -14.46 -14.35
C PHE A 117 12.30 -13.01 -14.46
N TYR A 118 11.03 -12.84 -14.72
CA TYR A 118 10.37 -11.55 -14.81
C TYR A 118 9.02 -11.59 -14.11
N PHE A 119 8.70 -10.54 -13.36
CA PHE A 119 7.33 -10.31 -12.92
C PHE A 119 6.93 -8.84 -13.06
N TYR A 120 5.64 -8.64 -13.18
CA TYR A 120 4.97 -7.35 -13.12
C TYR A 120 3.69 -7.51 -12.31
N SER A 121 3.48 -6.64 -11.33
CA SER A 121 2.32 -6.69 -10.44
C SER A 121 1.73 -5.31 -10.24
N PRO A 122 0.52 -5.02 -10.76
CA PRO A 122 -0.29 -3.91 -10.26
C PRO A 122 -0.53 -4.06 -8.77
N LEU A 123 -0.46 -2.95 -8.06
CA LEU A 123 -0.59 -2.86 -6.60
C LEU A 123 -1.61 -1.79 -6.24
N MET A 124 -2.55 -2.15 -5.34
CA MET A 124 -3.40 -1.21 -4.64
C MET A 124 -3.30 -1.50 -3.14
N GLU A 125 -2.86 -0.51 -2.35
CA GLU A 125 -2.72 -0.63 -0.90
C GLU A 125 -3.71 0.27 -0.19
N PHE A 126 -4.35 -0.24 0.87
CA PHE A 126 -5.07 0.53 1.87
C PHE A 126 -4.41 0.34 3.22
N SER A 127 -4.12 1.44 3.92
CA SER A 127 -3.51 1.37 5.24
C SER A 127 -4.06 2.43 6.19
N GLY A 128 -4.19 2.02 7.46
CA GLY A 128 -4.38 2.92 8.59
C GLY A 128 -3.03 3.20 9.24
N GLN A 129 -2.71 4.46 9.45
CA GLN A 129 -1.38 4.88 9.89
C GLN A 129 -1.47 5.86 11.06
N LEU A 130 -0.51 5.77 11.97
CA LEU A 130 -0.25 6.76 13.00
C LEU A 130 0.95 7.60 12.57
N VAL A 131 0.76 8.90 12.51
CA VAL A 131 1.79 9.87 12.12
C VAL A 131 2.23 10.63 13.36
N TRP A 132 3.52 10.62 13.64
CA TRP A 132 4.13 11.40 14.70
C TRP A 132 4.90 12.59 14.13
N ASN A 133 4.37 13.79 14.36
CA ASN A 133 5.04 15.04 14.08
C ASN A 133 6.11 15.30 15.16
N ILE A 134 7.36 15.26 14.78
CA ILE A 134 8.51 15.33 15.70
C ILE A 134 8.55 16.68 16.45
N ARG A 135 8.06 17.74 15.82
CA ARG A 135 8.05 19.09 16.39
C ARG A 135 6.78 19.45 17.16
N GLY A 136 5.78 18.56 17.19
CA GLY A 136 4.49 18.82 17.86
C GLY A 136 3.69 19.94 17.20
N ARG A 137 3.73 20.06 15.88
CA ARG A 137 3.13 21.18 15.13
C ARG A 137 1.97 20.77 14.23
N ASN A 138 1.17 19.81 14.67
CA ASN A 138 0.03 19.35 13.86
C ASN A 138 -1.06 20.44 13.62
N TYR A 139 -1.06 21.49 14.42
CA TYR A 139 -2.00 22.61 14.32
C TYR A 139 -1.34 23.93 13.87
N ASP A 140 -0.03 23.91 13.65
CA ASP A 140 0.72 25.09 13.23
C ASP A 140 1.01 25.05 11.72
N ASP A 141 0.99 26.22 11.09
CA ASP A 141 1.29 26.38 9.67
C ASP A 141 2.62 27.11 9.46
N TYR A 142 3.64 26.72 10.23
CA TYR A 142 4.94 27.40 10.22
C TYR A 142 6.12 26.44 10.07
N GLY A 143 6.95 26.70 9.07
CA GLY A 143 8.23 26.02 8.84
C GLY A 143 8.09 24.54 8.47
N ILE A 144 9.24 23.88 8.29
CA ILE A 144 9.31 22.46 7.97
C ILE A 144 8.80 21.64 9.16
N GLN A 145 7.94 20.68 8.89
CA GLN A 145 7.32 19.78 9.87
C GLN A 145 7.74 18.34 9.56
N PRO A 146 8.88 17.86 10.10
CA PRO A 146 9.30 16.48 9.93
C PRO A 146 8.39 15.54 10.73
N TYR A 147 8.10 14.40 10.16
CA TYR A 147 7.28 13.38 10.78
C TYR A 147 7.80 11.98 10.47
N VAL A 148 7.45 11.04 11.33
CA VAL A 148 7.58 9.61 11.09
C VAL A 148 6.21 8.96 11.16
N PHE A 149 6.03 7.84 10.52
CA PHE A 149 4.76 7.13 10.55
C PHE A 149 4.94 5.63 10.48
N THR A 150 3.98 4.92 11.04
CA THR A 150 3.81 3.48 10.91
C THR A 150 2.33 3.14 10.92
N GLY A 151 2.01 1.91 10.54
CA GLY A 151 0.63 1.47 10.53
C GLY A 151 0.47 0.02 10.10
N ALA A 152 -0.74 -0.32 9.74
CA ALA A 152 -1.09 -1.61 9.17
C ALA A 152 -1.96 -1.42 7.93
N GLY A 153 -1.79 -2.29 6.96
CA GLY A 153 -2.51 -2.22 5.71
C GLY A 153 -2.67 -3.56 5.02
N VAL A 154 -3.41 -3.51 3.93
CA VAL A 154 -3.61 -4.63 3.01
C VAL A 154 -3.24 -4.16 1.62
N SER A 155 -2.33 -4.90 0.99
CA SER A 155 -1.91 -4.71 -0.40
C SER A 155 -2.60 -5.74 -1.29
N PHE A 156 -3.41 -5.26 -2.23
CA PHE A 156 -4.02 -6.09 -3.27
C PHE A 156 -3.10 -6.10 -4.48
N ILE A 157 -2.72 -7.29 -4.92
CA ILE A 157 -1.77 -7.49 -6.01
C ILE A 157 -2.33 -8.43 -7.07
N ARG A 158 -1.76 -8.35 -8.27
CA ARG A 158 -2.01 -9.29 -9.34
C ARG A 158 -0.70 -9.60 -10.03
N VAL A 159 -0.04 -10.64 -9.58
CA VAL A 159 1.28 -11.04 -10.08
C VAL A 159 1.14 -11.67 -11.47
N ASN A 160 1.83 -11.08 -12.45
CA ASN A 160 2.03 -11.65 -13.78
C ASN A 160 3.50 -12.04 -13.89
N LYS A 161 3.80 -13.33 -13.81
CA LYS A 161 5.16 -13.87 -13.88
C LYS A 161 5.46 -14.46 -15.26
N ASN A 162 6.70 -14.32 -15.70
CA ASN A 162 7.19 -14.88 -16.94
C ASN A 162 8.58 -15.49 -16.75
N TYR A 163 8.73 -16.73 -17.11
CA TYR A 163 9.97 -17.51 -17.05
C TYR A 163 10.26 -18.26 -18.36
N SER A 164 9.57 -17.91 -19.45
CA SER A 164 9.70 -18.58 -20.75
C SER A 164 11.10 -18.49 -21.35
N ARG A 165 11.92 -17.54 -20.87
CA ARG A 165 13.29 -17.31 -21.33
C ARG A 165 14.35 -17.99 -20.46
N MET A 166 13.92 -18.79 -19.47
CA MET A 166 14.84 -19.53 -18.63
C MET A 166 15.66 -20.51 -19.47
N ASN A 167 16.98 -20.51 -19.27
CA ASN A 167 17.87 -21.47 -19.93
C ASN A 167 17.83 -22.81 -19.18
N THR A 168 16.94 -23.70 -19.63
CA THR A 168 16.78 -25.02 -19.02
C THR A 168 17.99 -25.91 -19.21
N ALA A 169 18.78 -25.71 -20.28
CA ALA A 169 20.03 -26.46 -20.53
C ALA A 169 21.12 -26.08 -19.49
N TYR A 170 21.11 -24.83 -19.02
CA TYR A 170 22.05 -24.37 -17.99
C TYR A 170 21.74 -24.93 -16.61
N PHE A 171 20.46 -24.92 -16.23
CA PHE A 171 20.05 -25.38 -14.89
C PHE A 171 19.83 -26.91 -14.84
N GLY A 172 19.33 -27.52 -15.91
CA GLY A 172 18.83 -28.90 -15.91
C GLY A 172 17.44 -29.04 -15.28
N GLU A 173 16.71 -30.06 -15.69
CA GLU A 173 15.34 -30.32 -15.22
C GLU A 173 15.26 -30.81 -13.78
N THR A 174 16.34 -31.27 -13.20
CA THR A 174 16.44 -31.76 -11.82
C THR A 174 16.98 -30.70 -10.85
N SER A 175 17.25 -29.48 -11.33
CA SER A 175 17.77 -28.39 -10.49
C SER A 175 16.72 -27.87 -9.50
N ASP A 176 17.20 -27.32 -8.39
CA ASP A 176 16.35 -26.67 -7.39
C ASP A 176 15.54 -25.51 -8.00
N VAL A 177 16.09 -24.80 -8.98
CA VAL A 177 15.39 -23.72 -9.69
C VAL A 177 14.21 -24.24 -10.49
N TYR A 178 14.38 -25.35 -11.21
CA TYR A 178 13.31 -25.94 -12.02
C TYR A 178 12.23 -26.59 -11.15
N THR A 179 12.62 -27.39 -10.17
CA THR A 179 11.71 -28.04 -9.23
C THR A 179 10.96 -27.02 -8.38
N GLY A 180 11.63 -25.95 -7.94
CA GLY A 180 11.03 -24.82 -7.25
C GLY A 180 10.01 -24.09 -8.11
N LEU A 181 10.28 -23.89 -9.41
CA LEU A 181 9.35 -23.26 -10.34
C LEU A 181 8.05 -24.05 -10.51
N VAL A 182 8.16 -25.39 -10.57
CA VAL A 182 6.99 -26.28 -10.59
C VAL A 182 6.17 -26.12 -9.31
N ALA A 183 6.82 -26.08 -8.14
CA ALA A 183 6.18 -25.87 -6.85
C ALA A 183 5.50 -24.49 -6.76
N ASP A 184 6.16 -23.40 -7.21
CA ASP A 184 5.60 -22.05 -7.23
C ASP A 184 4.40 -21.92 -8.17
N ASN A 185 4.37 -22.70 -9.25
CA ASN A 185 3.22 -22.74 -10.14
C ASN A 185 2.03 -23.48 -9.52
N ALA A 186 2.29 -24.54 -8.77
CA ALA A 186 1.27 -25.29 -8.05
C ALA A 186 0.68 -24.50 -6.86
N HIS A 187 1.52 -23.73 -6.15
CA HIS A 187 1.10 -22.89 -5.04
C HIS A 187 0.22 -21.71 -5.49
N GLY A 188 0.50 -21.15 -6.66
CA GLY A 188 -0.17 -19.95 -7.15
C GLY A 188 0.30 -18.66 -6.44
N THR A 189 -0.38 -17.56 -6.72
CA THR A 189 -0.01 -16.24 -6.17
C THR A 189 -1.13 -15.66 -5.31
N PRO A 190 -0.80 -15.11 -4.13
CA PRO A 190 -1.78 -14.46 -3.28
C PRO A 190 -2.33 -13.19 -3.96
N ARG A 191 -3.57 -12.83 -3.66
CA ARG A 191 -4.20 -11.60 -4.18
C ARG A 191 -4.24 -10.47 -3.17
N ALA A 192 -4.07 -10.78 -1.89
CA ALA A 192 -4.08 -9.83 -0.79
C ALA A 192 -2.97 -10.18 0.19
N LEU A 193 -2.19 -9.19 0.56
CA LEU A 193 -1.04 -9.31 1.45
C LEU A 193 -1.18 -8.32 2.61
N LEU A 194 -0.90 -8.76 3.82
CA LEU A 194 -0.74 -7.87 4.95
C LEU A 194 0.56 -7.07 4.79
N SER A 195 0.51 -5.77 5.07
CA SER A 195 1.64 -4.87 5.01
C SER A 195 1.74 -4.01 6.27
N VAL A 196 2.97 -3.75 6.69
CA VAL A 196 3.27 -2.78 7.74
C VAL A 196 4.10 -1.66 7.11
N PRO A 197 3.46 -0.51 6.76
CA PRO A 197 4.19 0.66 6.29
C PRO A 197 4.94 1.32 7.45
N VAL A 198 6.20 1.66 7.22
CA VAL A 198 7.02 2.50 8.09
C VAL A 198 7.69 3.55 7.23
N GLY A 199 7.68 4.81 7.66
CA GLY A 199 8.27 5.86 6.83
C GLY A 199 8.55 7.15 7.57
N VAL A 200 9.22 8.02 6.85
CA VAL A 200 9.55 9.37 7.27
C VAL A 200 9.13 10.35 6.20
N GLY A 201 8.84 11.57 6.59
CA GLY A 201 8.49 12.62 5.65
C GLY A 201 8.64 14.01 6.26
N ALA A 202 8.38 15.01 5.43
CA ALA A 202 8.33 16.39 5.84
C ALA A 202 7.21 17.12 5.10
N GLU A 203 6.49 17.95 5.84
CA GLU A 203 5.52 18.90 5.29
C GLU A 203 6.11 20.31 5.36
N TYR A 204 5.90 21.08 4.30
CA TYR A 204 6.24 22.49 4.24
C TYR A 204 5.01 23.30 3.86
N PRO A 205 4.48 24.16 4.74
CA PRO A 205 3.33 24.98 4.44
C PRO A 205 3.65 26.03 3.38
N LEU A 206 2.92 26.01 2.27
CA LEU A 206 2.99 26.99 1.18
C LEU A 206 2.02 28.15 1.44
N SER A 207 0.91 27.86 2.09
CA SER A 207 -0.12 28.81 2.48
C SER A 207 -0.91 28.25 3.68
N GLU A 208 -1.88 29.01 4.18
CA GLU A 208 -2.77 28.53 5.24
C GLU A 208 -3.49 27.22 4.89
N ARG A 209 -3.77 26.98 3.60
CA ARG A 209 -4.54 25.82 3.14
C ARG A 209 -3.71 24.76 2.43
N PHE A 210 -2.55 25.10 1.90
CA PHE A 210 -1.74 24.20 1.09
C PHE A 210 -0.38 23.96 1.71
N SER A 211 0.05 22.72 1.73
CA SER A 211 1.40 22.32 2.11
C SER A 211 2.00 21.41 1.06
N LEU A 212 3.29 21.53 0.82
CA LEU A 212 4.08 20.56 0.09
C LEU A 212 4.37 19.38 1.02
N ASN A 213 4.38 18.18 0.46
CA ASN A 213 4.73 16.96 1.17
C ASN A 213 5.81 16.18 0.42
N ILE A 214 6.81 15.68 1.14
CA ILE A 214 7.75 14.69 0.66
C ILE A 214 7.84 13.56 1.68
N GLU A 215 7.75 12.32 1.22
CA GLU A 215 7.87 11.15 2.11
C GLU A 215 8.57 9.99 1.43
N THR A 216 9.27 9.21 2.23
CA THR A 216 9.79 7.90 1.86
C THR A 216 9.30 6.86 2.85
N SER A 217 8.99 5.69 2.36
CA SER A 217 8.41 4.64 3.18
C SER A 217 8.74 3.25 2.68
N TYR A 218 8.89 2.36 3.61
CA TYR A 218 9.16 0.94 3.44
C TYR A 218 7.95 0.12 3.87
N ARG A 219 7.60 -0.92 3.11
CA ARG A 219 6.50 -1.84 3.42
C ARG A 219 7.06 -3.21 3.73
N PHE A 220 6.93 -3.60 4.99
CA PHE A 220 7.19 -4.95 5.41
C PHE A 220 6.04 -5.85 4.97
N ILE A 221 6.34 -6.81 4.12
CA ILE A 221 5.43 -7.87 3.67
C ILE A 221 5.87 -9.16 4.34
N PHE A 222 4.91 -9.99 4.76
CA PHE A 222 5.20 -11.19 5.58
C PHE A 222 5.23 -12.48 4.76
N THR A 223 5.23 -12.36 3.45
CA THR A 223 5.30 -13.48 2.50
C THR A 223 6.43 -13.26 1.49
N ASP A 224 6.86 -14.34 0.89
CA ASP A 224 7.86 -14.42 -0.17
C ASP A 224 7.21 -14.59 -1.56
N TYR A 225 5.92 -14.31 -1.67
CA TYR A 225 5.16 -14.45 -2.92
C TYR A 225 4.70 -13.12 -3.50
N LEU A 226 5.39 -12.03 -3.21
CA LEU A 226 5.09 -10.72 -3.80
C LEU A 226 5.43 -10.70 -5.30
N ASP A 227 6.47 -11.42 -5.70
CA ASP A 227 6.89 -11.58 -7.09
C ASP A 227 6.42 -12.90 -7.73
N GLY A 228 5.96 -13.84 -6.91
CA GLY A 228 5.47 -15.14 -7.34
C GLY A 228 6.55 -16.22 -7.49
N PHE A 229 7.77 -15.96 -7.05
CA PHE A 229 8.91 -16.88 -7.10
C PHE A 229 9.51 -17.04 -5.69
N SER A 230 9.08 -18.03 -4.94
CA SER A 230 9.64 -18.34 -3.62
C SER A 230 10.57 -19.55 -3.67
N GLN A 231 10.04 -20.69 -4.13
CA GLN A 231 10.78 -21.95 -4.15
C GLN A 231 11.87 -21.99 -5.24
N ALA A 232 11.61 -21.30 -6.37
CA ALA A 232 12.56 -21.22 -7.50
C ALA A 232 13.67 -20.18 -7.28
N ALA A 233 13.59 -19.37 -6.22
CA ALA A 233 14.52 -18.29 -5.93
C ALA A 233 15.16 -18.48 -4.54
N ASN A 234 14.95 -17.59 -3.58
CA ASN A 234 15.54 -17.71 -2.25
C ASN A 234 14.46 -17.69 -1.16
N GLN A 235 14.04 -18.85 -0.71
CA GLN A 235 13.02 -19.06 0.34
C GLN A 235 13.27 -18.33 1.66
N LYS A 236 14.50 -17.86 1.89
CA LYS A 236 14.89 -17.22 3.17
C LYS A 236 14.71 -15.71 3.16
N LEU A 237 14.60 -15.10 1.99
CA LEU A 237 14.41 -13.67 1.83
C LEU A 237 12.95 -13.36 1.58
N LYS A 238 12.37 -12.53 2.43
CA LYS A 238 11.01 -12.02 2.22
C LYS A 238 11.03 -10.83 1.27
N ASP A 239 10.04 -10.79 0.42
CA ASP A 239 9.85 -9.68 -0.49
C ASP A 239 9.32 -8.44 0.24
N HIS A 240 9.81 -7.31 -0.16
CA HIS A 240 9.41 -6.01 0.34
C HIS A 240 9.29 -4.99 -0.80
N TYR A 241 8.80 -3.81 -0.52
CA TYR A 241 8.90 -2.69 -1.44
C TYR A 241 8.97 -1.37 -0.69
N HIS A 242 9.55 -0.39 -1.32
CA HIS A 242 9.60 0.96 -0.79
C HIS A 242 9.14 1.98 -1.82
N SER A 243 8.77 3.17 -1.35
CA SER A 243 8.37 4.26 -2.22
C SER A 243 8.92 5.59 -1.72
N THR A 244 9.22 6.48 -2.67
CA THR A 244 9.51 7.88 -2.41
C THR A 244 8.55 8.72 -3.24
N ALA A 245 7.87 9.67 -2.59
CA ALA A 245 6.81 10.44 -3.20
C ALA A 245 6.85 11.90 -2.77
N ILE A 246 6.37 12.77 -3.66
CA ILE A 246 6.15 14.20 -3.42
C ILE A 246 4.71 14.55 -3.76
N GLY A 247 4.13 15.51 -3.06
CA GLY A 247 2.74 15.88 -3.32
C GLY A 247 2.28 17.12 -2.59
N LEU A 248 0.97 17.32 -2.65
CA LEU A 248 0.29 18.46 -2.06
C LEU A 248 -0.73 18.00 -1.04
N ILE A 249 -0.84 18.77 0.04
CA ILE A 249 -1.82 18.60 1.11
C ILE A 249 -2.74 19.81 1.11
N TYR A 250 -4.04 19.56 1.17
CA TYR A 250 -5.06 20.57 1.41
C TYR A 250 -5.61 20.43 2.82
N LYS A 251 -5.64 21.54 3.58
CA LYS A 251 -6.12 21.62 4.97
C LYS A 251 -7.52 22.22 5.02
N PHE A 252 -8.44 21.52 5.68
CA PHE A 252 -9.80 22.01 5.93
C PHE A 252 -9.85 22.83 7.22
N GLY A 253 -10.81 23.73 7.31
CA GLY A 253 -11.15 24.40 8.57
C GLY A 253 -10.10 25.37 9.12
N VAL A 254 -9.24 25.89 8.26
CA VAL A 254 -8.26 26.91 8.66
C VAL A 254 -8.99 28.10 9.26
N LYS A 255 -8.72 28.41 10.53
CA LYS A 255 -9.19 29.62 11.17
C LYS A 255 -8.55 30.79 10.45
N LYS A 256 -9.33 31.69 9.81
CA LYS A 256 -8.83 33.01 9.45
C LYS A 256 -8.26 33.60 10.74
N LYS A 257 -6.98 33.94 10.75
CA LYS A 257 -6.43 34.85 11.77
C LYS A 257 -7.27 36.11 11.67
N GLY A 258 -8.21 36.27 12.58
CA GLY A 258 -8.93 37.53 12.74
C GLY A 258 -7.86 38.60 12.91
N LEU A 259 -8.00 39.71 12.21
CA LEU A 259 -7.31 40.94 12.55
C LEU A 259 -7.59 41.13 14.04
N GLY A 260 -6.55 40.86 14.88
CA GLY A 260 -6.68 41.09 16.30
C GLY A 260 -7.09 42.53 16.48
N CYS A 261 -8.30 42.76 16.99
CA CYS A 261 -8.62 44.10 17.45
C CYS A 261 -7.56 44.49 18.45
N PRO A 262 -6.88 45.63 18.30
CA PRO A 262 -5.99 46.13 19.32
C PRO A 262 -6.82 46.23 20.60
N SER A 263 -6.32 45.64 21.70
CA SER A 263 -6.92 45.82 23.01
C SER A 263 -6.86 47.32 23.30
N VAL A 264 -8.00 47.99 23.32
CA VAL A 264 -8.12 49.36 23.82
C VAL A 264 -7.94 49.25 25.34
N ASN A 265 -6.82 49.68 25.86
CA ASN A 265 -6.60 49.93 27.29
C ASN A 265 -7.33 51.18 27.68
#